data_15f2c3d2624e1ca4e25fd7f99bc65580
#
_entry.id   15f2c3d2624e1ca4e25fd7f99bc65580
#
_cell.length_a   1.000
_cell.length_b   1.000
_cell.length_c   1.000
_cell.angle_alpha   90.00
_cell.angle_beta   90.00
_cell.angle_gamma   90.00
#
_symmetry.space_group_name_H-M   'P 1'
#
loop_
_entity.id
_entity.type
_entity.pdbx_description
1 polymer ?
#
loop_
_entity_poly.entity_id
_entity_poly.type
_entity_poly.pdbx_seq_one_letter_code
_entity_poly.pdbx_strand_id
1 'polypeptide(L)'
;IAASDTYIEKDLAINDEIDKLRLSATMALMERRDVIIVASVSCIYGLGNPVDYQNMVISLRPGMIKDRDEVMAKLIEIQYDRNDMDFHRGTFRVRGDVLEIIPAYESDTAIRVEFFGDEIDRISEIDILTGEVKDELKHIAIFPASHYVVDRENIKRAVADIEEELEERVKEFKRNDKLLEAQRIAERTNFDIEMLKETGFCSG
;
A
#
# COMPACT_ATOMS: atom_id res chain seq x y z
N ILE A 1 19.18 23.77 14.09
CA ILE A 1 19.43 25.21 14.28
C ILE A 1 20.93 25.38 14.49
N ALA A 2 21.66 25.92 13.50
CA ALA A 2 23.11 25.98 13.51
C ALA A 2 23.68 26.78 14.69
N ALA A 3 22.98 27.81 15.20
CA ALA A 3 23.41 28.63 16.30
C ALA A 3 23.39 27.95 17.68
N SER A 4 22.67 26.85 17.82
CA SER A 4 22.52 26.10 19.08
C SER A 4 22.97 24.64 18.96
N ASP A 5 23.53 24.26 17.81
CA ASP A 5 23.89 22.87 17.45
C ASP A 5 22.72 21.88 17.72
N THR A 6 21.49 22.37 17.54
CA THR A 6 20.28 21.60 17.80
C THR A 6 19.74 21.06 16.47
N TYR A 7 19.72 19.75 16.33
CA TYR A 7 18.98 19.05 15.27
C TYR A 7 17.54 18.83 15.77
N ILE A 8 16.59 19.42 15.09
CA ILE A 8 15.17 19.13 15.30
C ILE A 8 14.76 18.22 14.15
N GLU A 9 14.60 16.95 14.43
CA GLU A 9 14.02 16.00 13.50
C GLU A 9 12.59 16.43 13.22
N LYS A 10 12.31 16.69 11.96
CA LYS A 10 10.93 16.97 11.54
C LYS A 10 10.25 15.62 11.41
N ASP A 11 9.52 15.24 12.44
CA ASP A 11 8.65 14.07 12.40
C ASP A 11 7.58 14.31 11.34
N LEU A 12 7.71 13.59 10.23
CA LEU A 12 6.71 13.51 9.16
C LEU A 12 5.66 12.46 9.57
N ALA A 13 5.07 12.63 10.75
CA ALA A 13 3.93 11.82 11.12
C ALA A 13 2.85 12.00 10.03
N ILE A 14 2.58 10.93 9.31
CA ILE A 14 1.47 10.89 8.36
C ILE A 14 0.21 11.07 9.21
N ASN A 15 -0.54 12.14 8.94
CA ASN A 15 -1.83 12.32 9.58
C ASN A 15 -2.79 11.29 9.00
N ASP A 16 -3.12 10.29 9.79
CA ASP A 16 -3.94 9.13 9.41
C ASP A 16 -5.30 9.54 8.83
N GLU A 17 -5.92 10.58 9.37
CA GLU A 17 -7.20 11.09 8.85
C GLU A 17 -7.04 11.76 7.48
N ILE A 18 -5.96 12.51 7.26
CA ILE A 18 -5.67 13.11 5.96
C ILE A 18 -5.37 12.04 4.92
N ASP A 19 -4.64 11.01 5.30
CA ASP A 19 -4.33 9.89 4.41
C ASP A 19 -5.60 9.13 3.99
N LYS A 20 -6.47 8.82 4.94
CA LYS A 20 -7.79 8.23 4.69
C LYS A 20 -8.62 9.08 3.71
N LEU A 21 -8.69 10.40 3.92
CA LEU A 21 -9.40 11.32 3.03
C LEU A 21 -8.82 11.35 1.62
N ARG A 22 -7.49 11.28 1.48
CA ARG A 22 -6.82 11.23 0.18
C ARG A 22 -7.15 9.93 -0.57
N LEU A 23 -7.11 8.79 0.11
CA LEU A 23 -7.47 7.48 -0.45
C LEU A 23 -8.95 7.45 -0.86
N SER A 24 -9.85 7.93 0.00
CA SER A 24 -11.27 8.06 -0.30
C SER A 24 -11.54 8.95 -1.52
N ALA A 25 -10.85 10.08 -1.65
CA ALA A 25 -10.96 10.96 -2.81
C ALA A 25 -10.48 10.27 -4.10
N THR A 26 -9.39 9.54 -4.04
CA THR A 26 -8.86 8.79 -5.20
C THR A 26 -9.81 7.67 -5.62
N MET A 27 -10.35 6.91 -4.68
CA MET A 27 -11.37 5.90 -4.94
C MET A 27 -12.60 6.51 -5.61
N ALA A 28 -13.12 7.61 -5.06
CA ALA A 28 -14.30 8.28 -5.64
C ALA A 28 -14.07 8.72 -7.09
N LEU A 29 -12.87 9.21 -7.44
CA LEU A 29 -12.50 9.54 -8.82
C LEU A 29 -12.46 8.33 -9.75
N MET A 30 -12.09 7.17 -9.25
CA MET A 30 -12.01 5.93 -10.03
C MET A 30 -13.39 5.31 -10.26
N GLU A 31 -14.30 5.40 -9.30
CA GLU A 31 -15.61 4.76 -9.35
C GLU A 31 -16.72 5.66 -9.90
N ARG A 32 -16.59 6.98 -9.74
CA ARG A 32 -17.64 7.93 -10.05
C ARG A 32 -17.20 8.95 -11.09
N ARG A 33 -18.18 9.48 -11.86
CA ARG A 33 -17.94 10.53 -12.86
C ARG A 33 -18.42 11.92 -12.43
N ASP A 34 -19.11 11.99 -11.30
CA ASP A 34 -19.72 13.22 -10.74
C ASP A 34 -18.89 13.76 -9.56
N VAL A 35 -17.58 13.63 -9.60
CA VAL A 35 -16.65 14.01 -8.53
C VAL A 35 -15.80 15.21 -8.94
N ILE A 36 -15.74 16.20 -8.06
CA ILE A 36 -14.80 17.34 -8.14
C ILE A 36 -14.00 17.36 -6.84
N ILE A 37 -12.67 17.37 -6.96
CA ILE A 37 -11.78 17.44 -5.81
C ILE A 37 -11.18 18.82 -5.69
N VAL A 38 -11.29 19.40 -4.49
CA VAL A 38 -10.61 20.64 -4.11
C VAL A 38 -9.58 20.29 -3.04
N ALA A 39 -8.31 20.46 -3.35
CA ALA A 39 -7.21 20.08 -2.48
C ALA A 39 -6.04 21.04 -2.55
N SER A 40 -5.14 20.98 -1.57
CA SER A 40 -3.85 21.66 -1.62
C SER A 40 -2.99 21.08 -2.75
N VAL A 41 -2.15 21.92 -3.36
CA VAL A 41 -1.17 21.49 -4.39
C VAL A 41 -0.23 20.38 -3.87
N SER A 42 0.02 20.31 -2.57
CA SER A 42 0.83 19.26 -1.95
C SER A 42 0.26 17.86 -2.14
N CYS A 43 -1.05 17.73 -2.40
CA CYS A 43 -1.70 16.44 -2.62
C CYS A 43 -1.31 15.76 -3.94
N ILE A 44 -0.77 16.50 -4.92
CA ILE A 44 -0.33 15.91 -6.20
C ILE A 44 1.07 15.29 -6.13
N TYR A 45 1.85 15.61 -5.09
CA TYR A 45 3.17 15.02 -4.92
C TYR A 45 3.07 13.61 -4.36
N GLY A 46 3.87 12.69 -4.92
CA GLY A 46 3.91 11.31 -4.49
C GLY A 46 2.73 10.45 -4.95
N LEU A 47 1.87 10.96 -5.84
CA LEU A 47 0.90 10.13 -6.54
C LEU A 47 1.63 9.33 -7.62
N GLY A 48 1.44 8.00 -7.61
CA GLY A 48 1.93 7.12 -8.65
C GLY A 48 1.16 7.27 -9.97
N ASN A 49 1.48 6.39 -10.93
CA ASN A 49 0.74 6.32 -12.18
C ASN A 49 -0.70 5.84 -11.92
N PRO A 50 -1.75 6.60 -12.31
CA PRO A 50 -3.14 6.21 -12.07
C PRO A 50 -3.52 4.91 -12.79
N VAL A 51 -2.87 4.55 -13.89
CA VAL A 51 -3.12 3.29 -14.60
C VAL A 51 -2.61 2.10 -13.78
N ASP A 52 -1.43 2.22 -13.20
CA ASP A 52 -0.88 1.16 -12.34
C ASP A 52 -1.74 0.99 -11.09
N TYR A 53 -2.16 2.08 -10.47
CA TYR A 53 -3.08 2.05 -9.33
C TYR A 53 -4.40 1.35 -9.66
N GLN A 54 -4.99 1.65 -10.82
CA GLN A 54 -6.24 1.03 -11.26
C GLN A 54 -6.07 -0.47 -11.57
N ASN A 55 -4.93 -0.88 -12.12
CA ASN A 55 -4.64 -2.28 -12.42
C ASN A 55 -4.47 -3.13 -11.16
N MET A 56 -4.19 -2.52 -10.01
CA MET A 56 -4.03 -3.18 -8.73
C MET A 56 -5.33 -3.33 -7.95
N VAL A 57 -6.44 -2.80 -8.43
CA VAL A 57 -7.76 -2.95 -7.78
C VAL A 57 -8.19 -4.42 -7.79
N ILE A 58 -8.54 -4.94 -6.62
CA ILE A 58 -9.07 -6.30 -6.48
C ILE A 58 -10.58 -6.27 -6.64
N SER A 59 -11.09 -6.90 -7.68
CA SER A 59 -12.53 -7.04 -7.93
C SER A 59 -13.00 -8.42 -7.49
N LEU A 60 -13.98 -8.47 -6.61
CA LEU A 60 -14.58 -9.71 -6.09
C LEU A 60 -16.09 -9.71 -6.29
N ARG A 61 -16.64 -10.90 -6.59
CA ARG A 61 -18.09 -11.13 -6.75
C ARG A 61 -18.45 -12.51 -6.20
N PRO A 62 -19.62 -12.69 -5.62
CA PRO A 62 -20.15 -14.02 -5.32
C PRO A 62 -20.18 -14.91 -6.56
N GLY A 63 -19.86 -16.19 -6.41
CA GLY A 63 -19.75 -17.15 -7.51
C GLY A 63 -18.43 -17.15 -8.26
N MET A 64 -17.47 -16.29 -7.91
CA MET A 64 -16.11 -16.36 -8.49
C MET A 64 -15.34 -17.55 -7.90
N ILE A 65 -14.73 -18.33 -8.78
CA ILE A 65 -13.74 -19.35 -8.38
C ILE A 65 -12.42 -18.65 -8.13
N LYS A 66 -12.05 -18.54 -6.87
CA LYS A 66 -10.83 -17.86 -6.46
C LYS A 66 -10.41 -18.34 -5.07
N ASP A 67 -9.22 -18.88 -4.99
CA ASP A 67 -8.65 -19.34 -3.73
C ASP A 67 -8.49 -18.17 -2.74
N ARG A 68 -8.84 -18.43 -1.46
CA ARG A 68 -8.71 -17.45 -0.38
C ARG A 68 -7.27 -16.97 -0.22
N ASP A 69 -6.30 -17.87 -0.33
CA ASP A 69 -4.88 -17.55 -0.16
C ASP A 69 -4.36 -16.67 -1.32
N GLU A 70 -4.91 -16.87 -2.53
CA GLU A 70 -4.67 -15.96 -3.67
C GLU A 70 -5.19 -14.55 -3.40
N VAL A 71 -6.38 -14.43 -2.82
CA VAL A 71 -6.95 -13.12 -2.45
C VAL A 71 -6.10 -12.44 -1.37
N MET A 72 -5.66 -13.20 -0.36
CA MET A 72 -4.76 -12.67 0.68
C MET A 72 -3.42 -12.21 0.12
N ALA A 73 -2.81 -12.99 -0.78
CA ALA A 73 -1.56 -12.60 -1.43
C ALA A 73 -1.71 -11.27 -2.20
N LYS A 74 -2.83 -11.10 -2.90
CA LYS A 74 -3.14 -9.84 -3.58
C LYS A 74 -3.38 -8.67 -2.62
N LEU A 75 -4.02 -8.89 -1.47
CA LEU A 75 -4.18 -7.86 -0.46
C LEU A 75 -2.82 -7.36 0.05
N ILE A 76 -1.88 -8.28 0.33
CA ILE A 76 -0.52 -7.91 0.72
C ILE A 76 0.19 -7.13 -0.41
N GLU A 77 0.02 -7.55 -1.66
CA GLU A 77 0.59 -6.86 -2.83
C GLU A 77 0.10 -5.40 -2.95
N ILE A 78 -1.16 -5.14 -2.59
CA ILE A 78 -1.75 -3.79 -2.57
C ILE A 78 -1.61 -3.09 -1.21
N GLN A 79 -0.66 -3.53 -0.37
CA GLN A 79 -0.24 -2.90 0.89
C GLN A 79 -1.27 -2.98 2.03
N TYR A 80 -2.10 -4.03 2.08
CA TYR A 80 -2.87 -4.36 3.26
C TYR A 80 -2.06 -5.25 4.19
N ASP A 81 -2.09 -4.98 5.48
CA ASP A 81 -1.45 -5.79 6.48
C ASP A 81 -2.42 -6.85 7.06
N ARG A 82 -1.91 -8.06 7.27
CA ARG A 82 -2.66 -9.05 8.04
C ARG A 82 -2.55 -8.75 9.52
N ASN A 83 -3.67 -8.47 10.16
CA ASN A 83 -3.71 -8.26 11.59
C ASN A 83 -4.98 -8.88 12.21
N ASP A 84 -4.82 -10.02 12.87
CA ASP A 84 -5.93 -10.75 13.46
C ASP A 84 -6.31 -10.20 14.85
N MET A 85 -5.45 -9.37 15.47
CA MET A 85 -5.63 -8.83 16.83
C MET A 85 -6.08 -7.37 16.85
N ASP A 86 -5.40 -6.52 16.08
CA ASP A 86 -5.72 -5.09 15.97
C ASP A 86 -6.28 -4.79 14.59
N PHE A 87 -7.60 -4.88 14.48
CA PHE A 87 -8.32 -4.78 13.23
C PHE A 87 -8.75 -3.34 12.97
N HIS A 88 -8.00 -2.66 12.10
CA HIS A 88 -8.18 -1.26 11.75
C HIS A 88 -8.09 -1.04 10.23
N ARG A 89 -8.29 0.19 9.75
CA ARG A 89 -8.24 0.50 8.32
C ARG A 89 -6.92 0.04 7.66
N GLY A 90 -7.00 -0.47 6.43
CA GLY A 90 -5.84 -0.99 5.71
C GLY A 90 -5.38 -2.35 6.20
N THR A 91 -6.16 -3.04 7.05
CA THR A 91 -5.84 -4.39 7.50
C THR A 91 -6.89 -5.41 7.07
N PHE A 92 -6.48 -6.67 7.06
CA PHE A 92 -7.39 -7.80 6.90
C PHE A 92 -7.10 -8.87 7.96
N ARG A 93 -8.12 -9.68 8.26
CA ARG A 93 -8.00 -10.83 9.15
C ARG A 93 -8.73 -12.04 8.58
N VAL A 94 -8.33 -13.23 9.04
CA VAL A 94 -8.87 -14.50 8.56
C VAL A 94 -9.36 -15.34 9.72
N ARG A 95 -10.57 -15.86 9.60
CA ARG A 95 -11.17 -16.78 10.57
C ARG A 95 -11.85 -17.94 9.84
N GLY A 96 -11.15 -19.07 9.72
CA GLY A 96 -11.62 -20.20 8.91
C GLY A 96 -11.76 -19.82 7.44
N ASP A 97 -12.93 -20.00 6.88
CA ASP A 97 -13.24 -19.68 5.49
C ASP A 97 -13.77 -18.25 5.29
N VAL A 98 -13.58 -17.38 6.30
CA VAL A 98 -14.02 -15.99 6.28
C VAL A 98 -12.82 -15.07 6.27
N LEU A 99 -12.79 -14.18 5.29
CA LEU A 99 -11.83 -13.08 5.15
C LEU A 99 -12.56 -11.76 5.43
N GLU A 100 -12.09 -10.99 6.39
CA GLU A 100 -12.61 -9.67 6.70
C GLU A 100 -11.55 -8.60 6.41
N ILE A 101 -11.95 -7.54 5.73
CA ILE A 101 -11.05 -6.48 5.23
C ILE A 101 -11.63 -5.13 5.66
N ILE A 102 -10.85 -4.29 6.34
CA ILE A 102 -11.21 -2.88 6.50
C ILE A 102 -10.50 -2.09 5.39
N PRO A 103 -11.25 -1.55 4.42
CA PRO A 103 -10.68 -0.74 3.36
C PRO A 103 -9.89 0.44 3.94
N ALA A 104 -8.79 0.82 3.31
CA ALA A 104 -7.93 1.89 3.80
C ALA A 104 -8.61 3.29 3.80
N TYR A 105 -9.69 3.43 3.06
CA TYR A 105 -10.52 4.63 2.93
C TYR A 105 -11.77 4.60 3.84
N GLU A 106 -11.96 3.55 4.65
CA GLU A 106 -13.07 3.38 5.58
C GLU A 106 -12.58 3.31 7.03
N SER A 107 -13.49 3.55 8.00
CA SER A 107 -13.19 3.44 9.43
C SER A 107 -14.23 2.65 10.21
N ASP A 108 -15.46 2.59 9.74
CA ASP A 108 -16.62 2.10 10.51
C ASP A 108 -17.20 0.81 9.96
N THR A 109 -16.81 0.45 8.71
CA THR A 109 -17.28 -0.75 8.03
C THR A 109 -16.15 -1.63 7.55
N ALA A 110 -16.42 -2.93 7.51
CA ALA A 110 -15.51 -3.91 6.92
C ALA A 110 -16.24 -4.73 5.87
N ILE A 111 -15.49 -5.25 4.93
CA ILE A 111 -15.97 -6.19 3.91
C ILE A 111 -15.68 -7.59 4.40
N ARG A 112 -16.74 -8.40 4.51
CA ARG A 112 -16.65 -9.82 4.82
C ARG A 112 -16.83 -10.62 3.55
N VAL A 113 -15.85 -11.47 3.23
CA VAL A 113 -15.87 -12.40 2.11
C VAL A 113 -15.89 -13.82 2.68
N GLU A 114 -16.93 -14.56 2.39
CA GLU A 114 -17.13 -15.93 2.84
C GLU A 114 -16.83 -16.87 1.67
N PHE A 115 -16.00 -17.88 1.93
CA PHE A 115 -15.59 -18.85 0.94
C PHE A 115 -16.24 -20.22 1.22
N PHE A 116 -16.57 -20.93 0.16
CA PHE A 116 -16.92 -22.33 0.21
C PHE A 116 -15.98 -23.10 -0.71
N GLY A 117 -14.94 -23.71 -0.14
CA GLY A 117 -13.80 -24.21 -0.92
C GLY A 117 -13.11 -23.08 -1.65
N ASP A 118 -12.97 -23.19 -2.96
CA ASP A 118 -12.33 -22.19 -3.83
C ASP A 118 -13.33 -21.20 -4.45
N GLU A 119 -14.60 -21.20 -4.00
CA GLU A 119 -15.64 -20.30 -4.50
C GLU A 119 -15.97 -19.23 -3.45
N ILE A 120 -16.14 -18.00 -3.91
CA ILE A 120 -16.69 -16.92 -3.08
C ILE A 120 -18.19 -17.12 -2.99
N ASP A 121 -18.67 -17.54 -1.81
CA ASP A 121 -20.08 -17.82 -1.56
C ASP A 121 -20.87 -16.51 -1.35
N ARG A 122 -20.36 -15.63 -0.47
CA ARG A 122 -21.02 -14.38 -0.13
C ARG A 122 -20.04 -13.26 0.14
N ILE A 123 -20.47 -12.04 -0.18
CA ILE A 123 -19.76 -10.80 0.20
C ILE A 123 -20.76 -9.90 0.92
N SER A 124 -20.38 -9.37 2.07
CA SER A 124 -21.21 -8.46 2.86
C SER A 124 -20.41 -7.31 3.44
N GLU A 125 -21.07 -6.18 3.60
CA GLU A 125 -20.60 -5.07 4.40
C GLU A 125 -21.07 -5.27 5.84
N ILE A 126 -20.15 -5.17 6.78
CA ILE A 126 -20.41 -5.37 8.21
C ILE A 126 -19.98 -4.16 9.03
N ASP A 127 -20.64 -3.97 10.14
CA ASP A 127 -20.20 -3.04 11.19
C ASP A 127 -19.01 -3.63 11.93
N ILE A 128 -17.94 -2.86 12.10
CA ILE A 128 -16.68 -3.35 12.72
C ILE A 128 -16.87 -3.69 14.21
N LEU A 129 -17.71 -2.93 14.91
CA LEU A 129 -17.87 -3.05 16.36
C LEU A 129 -18.83 -4.20 16.72
N THR A 130 -19.95 -4.30 16.00
CA THR A 130 -21.01 -5.28 16.29
C THR A 130 -20.87 -6.57 15.49
N GLY A 131 -20.21 -6.49 14.32
CA GLY A 131 -20.16 -7.58 13.35
C GLY A 131 -21.47 -7.82 12.59
N GLU A 132 -22.46 -6.94 12.77
CA GLU A 132 -23.75 -7.02 12.09
C GLU A 132 -23.62 -6.74 10.60
N VAL A 133 -24.30 -7.53 9.78
CA VAL A 133 -24.36 -7.32 8.33
C VAL A 133 -25.23 -6.10 8.05
N LYS A 134 -24.64 -5.09 7.41
CA LYS A 134 -25.32 -3.87 6.96
C LYS A 134 -25.94 -4.05 5.57
N ASP A 135 -25.20 -4.68 4.66
CA ASP A 135 -25.65 -4.92 3.29
C ASP A 135 -25.00 -6.19 2.70
N GLU A 136 -25.66 -6.82 1.74
CA GLU A 136 -25.11 -7.90 0.93
C GLU A 136 -24.67 -7.34 -0.43
N LEU A 137 -23.40 -7.58 -0.77
CA LEU A 137 -22.77 -6.99 -1.95
C LEU A 137 -22.70 -7.99 -3.11
N LYS A 138 -23.17 -7.57 -4.27
CA LYS A 138 -23.02 -8.34 -5.52
C LYS A 138 -21.66 -8.17 -6.18
N HIS A 139 -20.92 -7.16 -5.75
CA HIS A 139 -19.60 -6.82 -6.25
C HIS A 139 -18.91 -5.87 -5.27
N ILE A 140 -17.62 -6.04 -5.10
CA ILE A 140 -16.75 -5.08 -4.39
C ILE A 140 -15.46 -4.87 -5.16
N ALA A 141 -15.00 -3.62 -5.22
CA ALA A 141 -13.68 -3.22 -5.66
C ALA A 141 -12.88 -2.78 -4.44
N ILE A 142 -11.76 -3.46 -4.16
CA ILE A 142 -10.85 -3.12 -3.07
C ILE A 142 -9.67 -2.39 -3.68
N PHE A 143 -9.51 -1.13 -3.30
CA PHE A 143 -8.43 -0.27 -3.77
C PHE A 143 -7.19 -0.43 -2.90
N PRO A 144 -5.98 -0.15 -3.43
CA PRO A 144 -4.75 -0.20 -2.67
C PRO A 144 -4.80 0.63 -1.38
N ALA A 145 -4.14 0.13 -0.33
CA ALA A 145 -4.06 0.79 0.96
C ALA A 145 -3.10 2.00 0.97
N SER A 146 -2.34 2.19 -0.11
CA SER A 146 -1.39 3.29 -0.27
C SER A 146 -1.39 3.81 -1.70
N HIS A 147 -1.11 5.11 -1.87
CA HIS A 147 -0.87 5.71 -3.19
C HIS A 147 0.49 5.31 -3.79
N TYR A 148 1.38 4.74 -2.99
CA TYR A 148 2.76 4.37 -3.37
C TYR A 148 2.89 2.91 -3.82
N VAL A 149 1.80 2.32 -4.27
CA VAL A 149 1.82 0.95 -4.77
C VAL A 149 2.43 0.94 -6.17
N VAL A 150 3.44 0.08 -6.36
CA VAL A 150 4.17 -0.06 -7.62
C VAL A 150 4.14 -1.54 -8.02
N ASP A 151 3.90 -1.79 -9.30
CA ASP A 151 3.94 -3.14 -9.86
C ASP A 151 5.33 -3.79 -9.66
N ARG A 152 5.35 -5.08 -9.35
CA ARG A 152 6.57 -5.87 -9.13
C ARG A 152 7.57 -5.80 -10.28
N GLU A 153 7.10 -5.74 -11.52
CA GLU A 153 7.98 -5.60 -12.69
C GLU A 153 8.65 -4.22 -12.75
N ASN A 154 7.95 -3.18 -12.31
CA ASN A 154 8.53 -1.84 -12.17
C ASN A 154 9.57 -1.79 -11.05
N ILE A 155 9.31 -2.48 -9.93
CA ILE A 155 10.29 -2.61 -8.83
C ILE A 155 11.55 -3.32 -9.31
N LYS A 156 11.43 -4.43 -10.02
CA LYS A 156 12.59 -5.16 -10.55
C LYS A 156 13.45 -4.31 -11.49
N ARG A 157 12.81 -3.54 -12.37
CA ARG A 157 13.54 -2.61 -13.25
C ARG A 157 14.23 -1.51 -12.47
N ALA A 158 13.51 -0.86 -11.54
CA ALA A 158 14.07 0.17 -10.69
C ALA A 158 15.26 -0.34 -9.86
N VAL A 159 15.16 -1.54 -9.31
CA VAL A 159 16.27 -2.16 -8.57
C VAL A 159 17.49 -2.38 -9.46
N ALA A 160 17.31 -2.89 -10.69
CA ALA A 160 18.42 -3.08 -11.61
C ALA A 160 19.11 -1.76 -11.97
N ASP A 161 18.33 -0.71 -12.25
CA ASP A 161 18.83 0.62 -12.54
C ASP A 161 19.60 1.22 -11.32
N ILE A 162 19.07 1.05 -10.10
CA ILE A 162 19.70 1.49 -8.86
C ILE A 162 21.01 0.73 -8.60
N GLU A 163 21.05 -0.58 -8.83
CA GLU A 163 22.26 -1.41 -8.67
C GLU A 163 23.37 -0.94 -9.63
N GLU A 164 23.04 -0.63 -10.88
CA GLU A 164 23.99 -0.12 -11.87
C GLU A 164 24.52 1.27 -11.47
N GLU A 165 23.64 2.20 -11.10
CA GLU A 165 24.03 3.54 -10.63
C GLU A 165 24.90 3.48 -9.37
N LEU A 166 24.57 2.59 -8.42
CA LEU A 166 25.34 2.38 -7.20
C LEU A 166 26.79 1.95 -7.52
N GLU A 167 26.96 0.99 -8.43
CA GLU A 167 28.30 0.55 -8.84
C GLU A 167 29.14 1.69 -9.41
N GLU A 168 28.53 2.50 -10.29
CA GLU A 168 29.22 3.64 -10.88
C GLU A 168 29.61 4.67 -9.81
N ARG A 169 28.68 4.98 -8.89
CA ARG A 169 28.90 5.96 -7.83
C ARG A 169 29.95 5.51 -6.83
N VAL A 170 29.96 4.25 -6.46
CA VAL A 170 30.99 3.67 -5.58
C VAL A 170 32.37 3.72 -6.26
N LYS A 171 32.45 3.41 -7.56
CA LYS A 171 33.74 3.54 -8.33
C LYS A 171 34.23 4.99 -8.37
N GLU A 172 33.31 5.94 -8.55
CA GLU A 172 33.65 7.38 -8.53
C GLU A 172 34.19 7.82 -7.17
N PHE A 173 33.54 7.50 -6.07
CA PHE A 173 34.01 7.81 -4.73
C PHE A 173 35.39 7.21 -4.43
N LYS A 174 35.62 5.95 -4.81
CA LYS A 174 36.90 5.28 -4.64
C LYS A 174 38.02 5.95 -5.45
N ARG A 175 37.77 6.42 -6.68
CA ARG A 175 38.73 7.17 -7.51
C ARG A 175 39.12 8.51 -6.89
N ASN A 176 38.21 9.09 -6.10
CA ASN A 176 38.43 10.38 -5.44
C ASN A 176 38.90 10.22 -3.98
N ASP A 177 39.40 9.05 -3.57
CA ASP A 177 39.84 8.70 -2.22
C ASP A 177 38.79 8.90 -1.11
N LYS A 178 37.49 8.88 -1.48
CA LYS A 178 36.35 9.02 -0.57
C LYS A 178 35.84 7.64 -0.15
N LEU A 179 36.68 6.89 0.55
CA LEU A 179 36.41 5.49 0.89
C LEU A 179 35.22 5.34 1.88
N LEU A 180 35.11 6.28 2.82
CA LEU A 180 34.00 6.24 3.81
C LEU A 180 32.65 6.53 3.16
N GLU A 181 32.60 7.50 2.26
CA GLU A 181 31.39 7.83 1.49
C GLU A 181 31.01 6.66 0.57
N ALA A 182 31.99 6.01 -0.07
CA ALA A 182 31.76 4.82 -0.88
C ALA A 182 31.13 3.69 -0.08
N GLN A 183 31.63 3.44 1.14
CA GLN A 183 31.09 2.41 2.02
C GLN A 183 29.67 2.76 2.47
N ARG A 184 29.44 3.98 2.95
CA ARG A 184 28.13 4.41 3.47
C ARG A 184 27.03 4.37 2.42
N ILE A 185 27.32 4.85 1.19
CA ILE A 185 26.32 4.81 0.12
C ILE A 185 26.01 3.36 -0.25
N ALA A 186 27.02 2.48 -0.32
CA ALA A 186 26.81 1.09 -0.63
C ALA A 186 25.96 0.37 0.43
N GLU A 187 26.26 0.55 1.72
CA GLU A 187 25.51 -0.07 2.81
C GLU A 187 24.06 0.41 2.82
N ARG A 188 23.82 1.72 2.73
CA ARG A 188 22.48 2.29 2.75
C ARG A 188 21.66 1.86 1.53
N THR A 189 22.21 2.01 0.33
CA THR A 189 21.49 1.67 -0.90
C THR A 189 21.19 0.17 -1.00
N ASN A 190 22.13 -0.71 -0.57
CA ASN A 190 21.85 -2.15 -0.53
C ASN A 190 20.72 -2.49 0.45
N PHE A 191 20.67 -1.83 1.62
CA PHE A 191 19.56 -2.00 2.56
C PHE A 191 18.23 -1.56 1.93
N ASP A 192 18.20 -0.39 1.27
CA ASP A 192 17.00 0.11 0.60
C ASP A 192 16.55 -0.82 -0.55
N ILE A 193 17.49 -1.41 -1.29
CA ILE A 193 17.22 -2.43 -2.33
C ILE A 193 16.59 -3.70 -1.72
N GLU A 194 17.09 -4.18 -0.59
CA GLU A 194 16.51 -5.33 0.10
C GLU A 194 15.08 -5.01 0.55
N MET A 195 14.84 -3.84 1.13
CA MET A 195 13.50 -3.39 1.52
C MET A 195 12.57 -3.32 0.30
N LEU A 196 13.00 -2.77 -0.82
CA LEU A 196 12.22 -2.74 -2.06
C LEU A 196 11.88 -4.14 -2.58
N LYS A 197 12.82 -5.09 -2.51
CA LYS A 197 12.60 -6.47 -2.95
C LYS A 197 11.61 -7.23 -2.05
N GLU A 198 11.69 -7.03 -0.74
CA GLU A 198 10.89 -7.76 0.25
C GLU A 198 9.51 -7.13 0.49
N THR A 199 9.44 -5.81 0.63
CA THR A 199 8.21 -5.10 1.05
C THR A 199 7.58 -4.24 -0.05
N GLY A 200 8.31 -3.98 -1.14
CA GLY A 200 7.84 -3.13 -2.23
C GLY A 200 8.03 -1.63 -1.99
N PHE A 201 8.61 -1.23 -0.86
CA PHE A 201 8.93 0.17 -0.56
C PHE A 201 10.19 0.31 0.29
N CYS A 202 10.77 1.52 0.33
CA CYS A 202 11.82 1.89 1.28
C CYS A 202 11.52 3.28 1.84
N SER A 203 12.06 3.58 3.03
CA SER A 203 11.80 4.85 3.72
C SER A 203 12.67 6.01 3.26
N GLY A 204 13.67 5.78 2.36
CA GLY A 204 14.55 6.80 1.78
C GLY A 204 15.68 7.29 2.69
#